data_4dad2e8e30d406260e4c29c70ed4a755
#
_entry.id   4dad2e8e30d406260e4c29c70ed4a755
#
_cell.length_a   1.000
_cell.length_b   1.000
_cell.length_c   1.000
_cell.angle_alpha   90.00
_cell.angle_beta   90.00
_cell.angle_gamma   90.00
#
_symmetry.space_group_name_H-M   'P 1'
#
loop_
_entity.id
_entity.type
_entity.pdbx_description
1 polymer ?
#
loop_
_entity_poly.entity_id
_entity_poly.type
_entity_poly.pdbx_seq_one_letter_code
_entity_poly.pdbx_strand_id
1 'polypeptide(L)'
;MASGKKKVSVIGAGAVGATVAFHVAQQGYADVVLLDLPDDLTLERPRKTGSMALGKALDLNQVAPIAGYDGRITGTSDYTDTAGSDVVVITSGRPRTPGMSREDLLAVNADIVQSVATQAAAASPDAVYIVVSNPLDAMCHVALKASGLPPTRVIGQAGVLDSTRYRNYISAAVGVSVEDVQAYVLGGHGDQMVPVRSLTTVGGIPVQKWVELGKLTGEQLQKIEDDTRQGGGILTGLIGTSAWYAPGVATAEMVEAVLLDRKRILACTVLLNGEYGVHGLYFGVPTLLGAGGVEAVYDLMQLAPLTDVEIAGIKASATKVQETMDSLKALGKL
;
A
#
# COMPACT_ATOMS: atom_id res chain seq x y z
N MET A 1 -28.21 -22.38 -2.07
CA MET A 1 -27.00 -22.06 -1.31
C MET A 1 -26.63 -20.63 -1.67
N ALA A 2 -26.80 -19.69 -0.77
CA ALA A 2 -26.32 -18.33 -0.99
C ALA A 2 -24.80 -18.41 -1.12
N SER A 3 -24.25 -18.12 -2.28
CA SER A 3 -22.83 -17.86 -2.46
C SER A 3 -22.54 -16.68 -1.53
N GLY A 4 -21.85 -16.94 -0.41
CA GLY A 4 -21.51 -15.89 0.53
C GLY A 4 -20.70 -14.83 -0.23
N LYS A 5 -21.11 -13.57 -0.15
CA LYS A 5 -20.28 -12.46 -0.64
C LYS A 5 -18.91 -12.54 0.02
N LYS A 6 -17.87 -12.18 -0.74
CA LYS A 6 -16.53 -12.00 -0.19
C LYS A 6 -16.54 -10.94 0.90
N LYS A 7 -15.62 -11.04 1.86
CA LYS A 7 -15.53 -10.13 3.00
C LYS A 7 -14.15 -9.51 3.09
N VAL A 8 -14.13 -8.19 3.20
CA VAL A 8 -12.91 -7.40 3.41
C VAL A 8 -12.98 -6.68 4.74
N SER A 9 -12.00 -6.87 5.59
CA SER A 9 -11.85 -6.08 6.80
C SER A 9 -10.77 -5.01 6.62
N VAL A 10 -11.14 -3.75 6.90
CA VAL A 10 -10.23 -2.60 6.88
C VAL A 10 -10.02 -2.14 8.33
N ILE A 11 -8.81 -2.30 8.84
CA ILE A 11 -8.45 -1.96 10.22
C ILE A 11 -7.72 -0.63 10.23
N GLY A 12 -8.40 0.36 10.81
CA GLY A 12 -8.08 1.78 10.77
C GLY A 12 -9.11 2.55 9.93
N ALA A 13 -10.05 3.24 10.59
CA ALA A 13 -11.05 4.07 9.93
C ALA A 13 -10.57 5.51 9.68
N GLY A 14 -9.26 5.70 9.50
CA GLY A 14 -8.68 6.96 9.06
C GLY A 14 -9.13 7.33 7.64
N ALA A 15 -8.54 8.37 7.06
CA ALA A 15 -8.90 8.80 5.70
C ALA A 15 -8.56 7.73 4.65
N VAL A 16 -7.39 7.06 4.76
CA VAL A 16 -7.00 5.97 3.85
C VAL A 16 -7.96 4.79 3.97
N GLY A 17 -8.21 4.30 5.19
CA GLY A 17 -9.09 3.13 5.38
C GLY A 17 -10.52 3.38 4.91
N ALA A 18 -11.08 4.57 5.15
CA ALA A 18 -12.40 4.94 4.63
C ALA A 18 -12.41 4.98 3.09
N THR A 19 -11.33 5.46 2.46
CA THR A 19 -11.20 5.46 0.99
C THR A 19 -11.15 4.03 0.45
N VAL A 20 -10.37 3.12 1.08
CA VAL A 20 -10.37 1.69 0.72
C VAL A 20 -11.77 1.10 0.84
N ALA A 21 -12.43 1.29 2.00
CA ALA A 21 -13.76 0.76 2.27
C ALA A 21 -14.78 1.23 1.23
N PHE A 22 -14.74 2.51 0.86
CA PHE A 22 -15.61 3.08 -0.16
C PHE A 22 -15.39 2.42 -1.53
N HIS A 23 -14.15 2.37 -2.01
CA HIS A 23 -13.86 1.83 -3.33
C HIS A 23 -14.17 0.33 -3.43
N VAL A 24 -13.86 -0.46 -2.40
CA VAL A 24 -14.20 -1.88 -2.37
C VAL A 24 -15.72 -2.09 -2.39
N ALA A 25 -16.47 -1.34 -1.58
CA ALA A 25 -17.94 -1.43 -1.55
C ALA A 25 -18.57 -0.99 -2.86
N GLN A 26 -18.06 0.10 -3.46
CA GLN A 26 -18.55 0.65 -4.73
C GLN A 26 -18.42 -0.36 -5.89
N GLN A 27 -17.37 -1.18 -5.90
CA GLN A 27 -17.21 -2.23 -6.91
C GLN A 27 -18.18 -3.41 -6.71
N GLY A 28 -18.79 -3.56 -5.55
CA GLY A 28 -19.86 -4.51 -5.30
C GLY A 28 -19.45 -5.98 -5.16
N TYR A 29 -18.16 -6.30 -5.22
CA TYR A 29 -17.66 -7.68 -5.14
C TYR A 29 -17.47 -8.21 -3.71
N ALA A 30 -17.50 -7.34 -2.70
CA ALA A 30 -17.34 -7.72 -1.29
C ALA A 30 -18.19 -6.85 -0.35
N ASP A 31 -18.52 -7.39 0.80
CA ASP A 31 -18.96 -6.63 1.96
C ASP A 31 -17.72 -6.19 2.77
N VAL A 32 -17.77 -5.00 3.36
CA VAL A 32 -16.65 -4.40 4.07
C VAL A 32 -16.95 -4.25 5.55
N VAL A 33 -16.01 -4.68 6.40
CA VAL A 33 -15.97 -4.34 7.82
C VAL A 33 -14.91 -3.27 8.03
N LEU A 34 -15.33 -2.09 8.48
CA LEU A 34 -14.44 -0.99 8.82
C LEU A 34 -14.28 -0.96 10.35
N LEU A 35 -13.07 -1.24 10.83
CA LEU A 35 -12.77 -1.33 12.26
C LEU A 35 -11.84 -0.21 12.69
N ASP A 36 -12.13 0.37 13.87
CA ASP A 36 -11.24 1.31 14.55
C ASP A 36 -11.39 1.16 16.07
N LEU A 37 -10.54 1.85 16.81
CA LEU A 37 -10.59 1.89 18.26
C LEU A 37 -11.96 2.37 18.75
N PRO A 38 -12.45 1.85 19.88
CA PRO A 38 -13.62 2.39 20.55
C PRO A 38 -13.35 3.83 21.05
N ASP A 39 -14.39 4.66 21.08
CA ASP A 39 -14.27 6.10 21.36
C ASP A 39 -13.77 6.47 22.74
N ASP A 40 -13.69 5.54 23.67
CA ASP A 40 -13.50 5.78 25.10
C ASP A 40 -12.03 5.78 25.56
N LEU A 41 -11.07 5.70 24.67
CA LEU A 41 -9.67 5.61 25.06
C LEU A 41 -8.91 6.93 24.82
N THR A 42 -8.92 7.81 25.84
CA THR A 42 -7.83 8.77 26.14
C THR A 42 -7.40 9.71 25.02
N LEU A 43 -8.29 10.11 24.14
CA LEU A 43 -8.03 11.23 23.27
C LEU A 43 -8.31 12.54 24.02
N GLU A 44 -7.44 13.53 23.87
CA GLU A 44 -7.61 14.90 24.42
C GLU A 44 -8.97 15.56 24.08
N ARG A 45 -9.76 14.94 23.24
CA ARG A 45 -11.13 15.29 22.87
C ARG A 45 -12.01 14.06 22.94
N PRO A 46 -12.75 13.83 24.05
CA PRO A 46 -13.71 12.73 24.14
C PRO A 46 -14.77 12.87 23.05
N ARG A 47 -14.89 11.89 22.17
CA ARG A 47 -16.03 11.80 21.26
C ARG A 47 -17.22 11.24 22.03
N LYS A 48 -18.32 11.96 22.05
CA LYS A 48 -19.47 11.65 22.92
C LYS A 48 -20.44 10.60 22.38
N THR A 49 -20.31 10.12 21.15
CA THR A 49 -21.42 9.41 20.49
C THR A 49 -20.99 8.42 19.41
N GLY A 50 -20.19 7.44 19.70
CA GLY A 50 -19.94 6.35 18.78
C GLY A 50 -18.57 6.37 18.10
N SER A 51 -18.19 5.24 17.53
CA SER A 51 -16.86 5.05 16.94
C SER A 51 -16.72 5.79 15.61
N MET A 52 -15.51 6.19 15.28
CA MET A 52 -15.19 6.76 13.96
C MET A 52 -15.56 5.78 12.84
N ALA A 53 -15.33 4.50 13.04
CA ALA A 53 -15.66 3.45 12.08
C ALA A 53 -17.19 3.40 11.83
N LEU A 54 -18.00 3.44 12.87
CA LEU A 54 -19.46 3.43 12.74
C LEU A 54 -19.97 4.66 12.00
N GLY A 55 -19.49 5.86 12.38
CA GLY A 55 -19.90 7.11 11.73
C GLY A 55 -19.56 7.14 10.25
N LYS A 56 -18.33 6.70 9.87
CA LYS A 56 -17.91 6.63 8.47
C LYS A 56 -18.66 5.55 7.69
N ALA A 57 -18.93 4.40 8.30
CA ALA A 57 -19.71 3.36 7.66
C ALA A 57 -21.13 3.84 7.34
N LEU A 58 -21.78 4.57 8.26
CA LEU A 58 -23.10 5.17 8.04
C LEU A 58 -23.06 6.18 6.90
N ASP A 59 -22.09 7.08 6.89
CA ASP A 59 -21.93 8.11 5.85
C ASP A 59 -21.71 7.45 4.47
N LEU A 60 -20.79 6.51 4.38
CA LEU A 60 -20.47 5.80 3.13
C LEU A 60 -21.67 4.98 2.62
N ASN A 61 -22.44 4.33 3.50
CA ASN A 61 -23.65 3.62 3.07
C ASN A 61 -24.73 4.56 2.50
N GLN A 62 -24.75 5.84 2.91
CA GLN A 62 -25.65 6.84 2.35
C GLN A 62 -25.25 7.28 0.93
N VAL A 63 -24.02 7.03 0.51
CA VAL A 63 -23.57 7.25 -0.88
C VAL A 63 -24.13 6.17 -1.82
N ALA A 64 -24.41 4.98 -1.31
CA ALA A 64 -24.80 3.81 -2.12
C ALA A 64 -25.99 4.05 -3.07
N PRO A 65 -27.10 4.70 -2.65
CA PRO A 65 -28.23 4.99 -3.56
C PRO A 65 -27.89 5.95 -4.69
N ILE A 66 -26.90 6.83 -4.48
CA ILE A 66 -26.48 7.82 -5.49
C ILE A 66 -25.43 7.22 -6.42
N ALA A 67 -24.45 6.49 -5.85
CA ALA A 67 -23.36 5.90 -6.60
C ALA A 67 -23.71 4.55 -7.26
N GLY A 68 -24.89 3.99 -6.97
CA GLY A 68 -25.43 2.80 -7.62
C GLY A 68 -24.72 1.51 -7.23
N TYR A 69 -24.44 1.29 -5.94
CA TYR A 69 -23.86 0.04 -5.45
C TYR A 69 -24.63 -0.54 -4.27
N ASP A 70 -24.59 -1.87 -4.13
CA ASP A 70 -25.25 -2.64 -3.07
C ASP A 70 -24.24 -3.23 -2.06
N GLY A 71 -22.98 -2.78 -2.09
CA GLY A 71 -21.97 -3.17 -1.12
C GLY A 71 -22.31 -2.61 0.28
N ARG A 72 -22.20 -3.46 1.31
CA ARG A 72 -22.45 -3.05 2.69
C ARG A 72 -21.15 -2.74 3.40
N ILE A 73 -21.11 -1.60 4.10
CA ILE A 73 -20.01 -1.25 5.01
C ILE A 73 -20.54 -1.30 6.43
N THR A 74 -19.93 -2.15 7.27
CA THR A 74 -20.23 -2.25 8.69
C THR A 74 -19.12 -1.61 9.49
N GLY A 75 -19.44 -0.63 10.34
CA GLY A 75 -18.49 -0.02 11.25
C GLY A 75 -18.50 -0.73 12.60
N THR A 76 -17.33 -1.02 13.16
CA THR A 76 -17.20 -1.71 14.44
C THR A 76 -15.92 -1.34 15.18
N SER A 77 -15.84 -1.67 16.47
CA SER A 77 -14.62 -1.71 17.26
C SER A 77 -14.29 -3.12 17.79
N ASP A 78 -15.09 -4.12 17.39
CA ASP A 78 -14.92 -5.51 17.81
C ASP A 78 -14.28 -6.34 16.68
N TYR A 79 -13.14 -6.98 16.99
CA TYR A 79 -12.45 -7.86 16.04
C TYR A 79 -13.26 -9.11 15.69
N THR A 80 -14.23 -9.53 16.52
CA THR A 80 -15.10 -10.66 16.17
C THR A 80 -15.91 -10.42 14.90
N ASP A 81 -16.24 -9.18 14.60
CA ASP A 81 -16.92 -8.79 13.37
C ASP A 81 -16.06 -8.98 12.12
N THR A 82 -14.72 -9.03 12.28
CA THR A 82 -13.80 -9.28 11.17
C THR A 82 -13.62 -10.77 10.86
N ALA A 83 -14.20 -11.66 11.65
CA ALA A 83 -14.00 -13.11 11.52
C ALA A 83 -14.35 -13.62 10.11
N GLY A 84 -13.49 -14.47 9.56
CA GLY A 84 -13.70 -15.10 8.25
C GLY A 84 -13.56 -14.13 7.07
N SER A 85 -12.77 -13.06 7.20
CA SER A 85 -12.44 -12.19 6.07
C SER A 85 -11.57 -12.89 5.05
N ASP A 86 -11.79 -12.63 3.76
CA ASP A 86 -10.93 -13.09 2.66
C ASP A 86 -9.66 -12.21 2.56
N VAL A 87 -9.81 -10.90 2.80
CA VAL A 87 -8.71 -9.93 2.82
C VAL A 87 -8.82 -9.04 4.06
N VAL A 88 -7.69 -8.79 4.70
CA VAL A 88 -7.53 -7.83 5.78
C VAL A 88 -6.59 -6.72 5.34
N VAL A 89 -7.04 -5.47 5.42
CA VAL A 89 -6.23 -4.29 5.10
C VAL A 89 -5.87 -3.58 6.40
N ILE A 90 -4.57 -3.39 6.67
CA ILE A 90 -4.07 -2.72 7.87
C ILE A 90 -3.63 -1.30 7.49
N THR A 91 -4.45 -0.31 7.84
CA THR A 91 -4.14 1.11 7.67
C THR A 91 -3.90 1.82 9.01
N SER A 92 -3.96 1.06 10.11
CA SER A 92 -3.77 1.57 11.48
C SER A 92 -2.34 2.06 11.69
N GLY A 93 -2.18 3.21 12.28
CA GLY A 93 -0.89 3.80 12.59
C GLY A 93 -1.03 5.28 12.96
N ARG A 94 -0.01 5.84 13.57
CA ARG A 94 0.07 7.27 13.85
C ARG A 94 0.82 7.97 12.71
N PRO A 95 0.32 9.10 12.21
CA PRO A 95 1.09 9.96 11.33
C PRO A 95 2.25 10.60 12.13
N ARG A 96 3.33 10.96 11.42
CA ARG A 96 4.42 11.70 12.03
C ARG A 96 3.94 13.08 12.48
N THR A 97 4.20 13.41 13.73
CA THR A 97 3.89 14.73 14.30
C THR A 97 5.15 15.58 14.43
N PRO A 98 5.05 16.93 14.47
CA PRO A 98 6.19 17.79 14.74
C PRO A 98 6.90 17.40 16.04
N GLY A 99 8.23 17.29 15.99
CA GLY A 99 9.06 16.88 17.13
C GLY A 99 9.24 15.39 17.32
N MET A 100 8.49 14.53 16.61
CA MET A 100 8.65 13.07 16.63
C MET A 100 9.84 12.64 15.76
N SER A 101 10.77 11.86 16.32
CA SER A 101 11.87 11.26 15.58
C SER A 101 11.37 10.14 14.65
N ARG A 102 12.25 9.65 13.76
CA ARG A 102 11.92 8.49 12.91
C ARG A 102 11.81 7.22 13.75
N GLU A 103 12.65 7.08 14.76
CA GLU A 103 12.68 5.95 15.69
C GLU A 103 11.42 5.91 16.57
N ASP A 104 10.96 7.06 17.07
CA ASP A 104 9.70 7.13 17.83
C ASP A 104 8.51 6.69 17.00
N LEU A 105 8.42 7.16 15.75
CA LEU A 105 7.37 6.75 14.83
C LEU A 105 7.43 5.25 14.52
N LEU A 106 8.63 4.72 14.29
CA LEU A 106 8.87 3.31 14.04
C LEU A 106 8.41 2.44 15.22
N ALA A 107 8.80 2.82 16.45
CA ALA A 107 8.45 2.09 17.66
C ALA A 107 6.93 2.07 17.91
N VAL A 108 6.29 3.24 17.85
CA VAL A 108 4.83 3.37 18.07
C VAL A 108 4.03 2.60 17.04
N ASN A 109 4.39 2.72 15.76
CA ASN A 109 3.66 2.02 14.70
C ASN A 109 3.92 0.51 14.73
N ALA A 110 5.10 0.07 15.16
CA ALA A 110 5.36 -1.37 15.38
C ALA A 110 4.43 -1.96 16.44
N ASP A 111 4.23 -1.27 17.57
CA ASP A 111 3.30 -1.74 18.61
C ASP A 111 1.85 -1.79 18.11
N ILE A 112 1.42 -0.77 17.38
CA ILE A 112 0.08 -0.72 16.80
C ILE A 112 -0.11 -1.87 15.81
N VAL A 113 0.79 -2.04 14.84
CA VAL A 113 0.67 -3.08 13.81
C VAL A 113 0.78 -4.46 14.42
N GLN A 114 1.64 -4.68 15.41
CA GLN A 114 1.74 -5.94 16.15
C GLN A 114 0.40 -6.29 16.79
N SER A 115 -0.19 -5.38 17.55
CA SER A 115 -1.49 -5.60 18.21
C SER A 115 -2.60 -5.88 17.20
N VAL A 116 -2.68 -5.09 16.15
CA VAL A 116 -3.69 -5.23 15.08
C VAL A 116 -3.54 -6.56 14.34
N ALA A 117 -2.34 -6.90 13.90
CA ALA A 117 -2.09 -8.12 13.13
C ALA A 117 -2.35 -9.38 13.96
N THR A 118 -2.01 -9.38 15.26
CA THR A 118 -2.29 -10.49 16.16
C THR A 118 -3.80 -10.73 16.30
N GLN A 119 -4.58 -9.69 16.56
CA GLN A 119 -6.03 -9.80 16.76
C GLN A 119 -6.75 -10.17 15.45
N ALA A 120 -6.35 -9.56 14.34
CA ALA A 120 -6.91 -9.86 13.04
C ALA A 120 -6.62 -11.31 12.62
N ALA A 121 -5.41 -11.83 12.86
CA ALA A 121 -5.05 -13.21 12.51
C ALA A 121 -5.83 -14.23 13.35
N ALA A 122 -6.12 -13.91 14.60
CA ALA A 122 -6.98 -14.76 15.42
C ALA A 122 -8.42 -14.86 14.87
N ALA A 123 -8.94 -13.77 14.29
CA ALA A 123 -10.28 -13.72 13.72
C ALA A 123 -10.34 -14.24 12.26
N SER A 124 -9.28 -14.01 11.47
CA SER A 124 -9.22 -14.33 10.03
C SER A 124 -7.88 -14.96 9.63
N PRO A 125 -7.60 -16.21 10.09
CA PRO A 125 -6.30 -16.85 9.89
C PRO A 125 -6.01 -17.25 8.42
N ASP A 126 -7.05 -17.30 7.59
CA ASP A 126 -6.92 -17.68 6.17
C ASP A 126 -6.88 -16.48 5.22
N ALA A 127 -7.04 -15.27 5.73
CA ALA A 127 -7.06 -14.06 4.92
C ALA A 127 -5.68 -13.72 4.31
N VAL A 128 -5.71 -12.96 3.21
CA VAL A 128 -4.54 -12.24 2.71
C VAL A 128 -4.48 -10.86 3.37
N TYR A 129 -3.31 -10.48 3.88
CA TYR A 129 -3.08 -9.23 4.60
C TYR A 129 -2.39 -8.22 3.72
N ILE A 130 -2.98 -7.04 3.57
CA ILE A 130 -2.41 -5.91 2.85
C ILE A 130 -2.06 -4.82 3.86
N VAL A 131 -0.77 -4.57 4.06
CA VAL A 131 -0.25 -3.56 4.99
C VAL A 131 -0.07 -2.24 4.26
N VAL A 132 -0.57 -1.16 4.87
CA VAL A 132 -0.48 0.22 4.36
C VAL A 132 0.23 1.14 5.36
N SER A 133 0.34 0.69 6.61
CA SER A 133 0.95 1.44 7.72
C SER A 133 2.43 1.71 7.47
N ASN A 134 2.91 2.90 7.85
CA ASN A 134 4.29 3.33 7.65
C ASN A 134 5.11 3.33 8.96
N PRO A 135 6.44 3.11 8.87
CA PRO A 135 7.25 2.81 7.68
C PRO A 135 6.95 1.43 7.11
N LEU A 136 6.51 1.39 5.84
CA LEU A 136 5.83 0.24 5.27
C LEU A 136 6.63 -1.06 5.34
N ASP A 137 7.87 -1.04 4.83
CA ASP A 137 8.68 -2.25 4.72
C ASP A 137 8.90 -2.90 6.11
N ALA A 138 9.14 -2.07 7.14
CA ALA A 138 9.26 -2.50 8.53
C ALA A 138 7.92 -3.02 9.09
N MET A 139 6.80 -2.33 8.79
CA MET A 139 5.48 -2.74 9.28
C MET A 139 5.02 -4.06 8.66
N CYS A 140 5.42 -4.39 7.43
CA CYS A 140 5.20 -5.70 6.84
C CYS A 140 5.89 -6.82 7.62
N HIS A 141 7.12 -6.61 8.07
CA HIS A 141 7.82 -7.56 8.94
C HIS A 141 7.13 -7.76 10.28
N VAL A 142 6.71 -6.66 10.92
CA VAL A 142 5.96 -6.71 12.18
C VAL A 142 4.65 -7.48 11.99
N ALA A 143 3.90 -7.17 10.93
CA ALA A 143 2.65 -7.86 10.63
C ALA A 143 2.86 -9.35 10.35
N LEU A 144 3.89 -9.73 9.60
CA LEU A 144 4.23 -11.12 9.34
C LEU A 144 4.52 -11.88 10.64
N LYS A 145 5.39 -11.33 11.47
CA LYS A 145 5.77 -11.96 12.74
C LYS A 145 4.58 -12.08 13.70
N ALA A 146 3.78 -11.03 13.81
CA ALA A 146 2.65 -10.96 14.73
C ALA A 146 1.47 -11.85 14.30
N SER A 147 1.22 -11.96 13.01
CA SER A 147 0.13 -12.78 12.48
C SER A 147 0.45 -14.28 12.41
N GLY A 148 1.74 -14.63 12.27
CA GLY A 148 2.16 -16.01 12.04
C GLY A 148 1.74 -16.58 10.68
N LEU A 149 1.28 -15.73 9.77
CA LEU A 149 0.84 -16.14 8.43
C LEU A 149 2.02 -16.50 7.52
N PRO A 150 1.79 -17.28 6.45
CA PRO A 150 2.80 -17.47 5.41
C PRO A 150 3.21 -16.13 4.78
N PRO A 151 4.50 -15.92 4.40
CA PRO A 151 4.94 -14.70 3.77
C PRO A 151 4.18 -14.33 2.50
N THR A 152 3.67 -15.31 1.77
CA THR A 152 2.85 -15.11 0.57
C THR A 152 1.50 -14.43 0.86
N ARG A 153 1.06 -14.43 2.11
CA ARG A 153 -0.22 -13.81 2.53
C ARG A 153 -0.05 -12.47 3.24
N VAL A 154 1.16 -11.95 3.38
CA VAL A 154 1.40 -10.62 3.96
C VAL A 154 2.11 -9.76 2.92
N ILE A 155 1.44 -8.72 2.44
CA ILE A 155 1.85 -7.92 1.30
C ILE A 155 1.77 -6.44 1.69
N GLY A 156 2.76 -5.65 1.30
CA GLY A 156 2.76 -4.20 1.50
C GLY A 156 2.30 -3.43 0.27
N GLN A 157 1.53 -2.38 0.50
CA GLN A 157 1.12 -1.43 -0.53
C GLN A 157 2.17 -0.33 -0.65
N ALA A 158 2.92 -0.30 -1.76
CA ALA A 158 3.97 0.69 -2.01
C ALA A 158 4.05 1.07 -3.49
N GLY A 159 4.75 0.27 -4.26
CA GLY A 159 5.04 0.54 -5.67
C GLY A 159 3.78 0.70 -6.54
N VAL A 160 2.65 0.10 -6.18
CA VAL A 160 1.36 0.34 -6.87
C VAL A 160 1.05 1.84 -6.83
N LEU A 161 1.11 2.47 -5.66
CA LEU A 161 0.91 3.91 -5.49
C LEU A 161 2.01 4.73 -6.19
N ASP A 162 3.28 4.35 -5.98
CA ASP A 162 4.43 5.11 -6.46
C ASP A 162 4.50 5.07 -7.99
N SER A 163 4.21 3.92 -8.60
CA SER A 163 4.12 3.77 -10.06
C SER A 163 2.97 4.59 -10.64
N THR A 164 1.82 4.66 -9.95
CA THR A 164 0.69 5.50 -10.38
C THR A 164 1.06 6.97 -10.40
N ARG A 165 1.81 7.45 -9.41
CA ARG A 165 2.33 8.82 -9.36
C ARG A 165 3.26 9.10 -10.55
N TYR A 166 4.20 8.21 -10.80
CA TYR A 166 5.16 8.31 -11.90
C TYR A 166 4.44 8.31 -13.26
N ARG A 167 3.48 7.41 -13.47
CA ARG A 167 2.64 7.37 -14.68
C ARG A 167 1.86 8.66 -14.90
N ASN A 168 1.27 9.23 -13.84
CA ASN A 168 0.52 10.46 -13.91
C ASN A 168 1.39 11.65 -14.35
N TYR A 169 2.60 11.77 -13.80
CA TYR A 169 3.51 12.85 -14.19
C TYR A 169 4.00 12.72 -15.63
N ILE A 170 4.31 11.51 -16.08
CA ILE A 170 4.70 11.25 -17.48
C ILE A 170 3.53 11.58 -18.43
N SER A 171 2.33 11.09 -18.13
CA SER A 171 1.12 11.36 -18.92
C SER A 171 0.89 12.86 -19.09
N ALA A 172 0.97 13.63 -18.00
CA ALA A 172 0.80 15.08 -18.04
C ALA A 172 1.91 15.80 -18.86
N ALA A 173 3.15 15.33 -18.76
CA ALA A 173 4.27 15.94 -19.47
C ALA A 173 4.24 15.65 -20.98
N VAL A 174 3.82 14.45 -21.37
CA VAL A 174 3.71 14.05 -22.79
C VAL A 174 2.38 14.50 -23.42
N GLY A 175 1.34 14.74 -22.61
CA GLY A 175 0.01 15.14 -23.08
C GLY A 175 -0.83 13.97 -23.62
N VAL A 176 -0.76 12.79 -22.97
CA VAL A 176 -1.50 11.59 -23.35
C VAL A 176 -2.35 11.07 -22.19
N SER A 177 -3.24 10.09 -22.45
CA SER A 177 -3.97 9.41 -21.38
C SER A 177 -3.04 8.67 -20.43
N VAL A 178 -3.38 8.66 -19.14
CA VAL A 178 -2.67 7.84 -18.13
C VAL A 178 -2.76 6.34 -18.42
N GLU A 179 -3.75 5.90 -19.18
CA GLU A 179 -3.94 4.50 -19.57
C GLU A 179 -2.84 4.02 -20.53
N ASP A 180 -2.26 4.94 -21.31
CA ASP A 180 -1.20 4.64 -22.26
C ASP A 180 0.20 4.59 -21.61
N VAL A 181 0.34 4.94 -20.34
CA VAL A 181 1.62 4.94 -19.64
C VAL A 181 1.77 3.67 -18.81
N GLN A 182 2.82 2.88 -19.08
CA GLN A 182 3.22 1.74 -18.29
C GLN A 182 4.56 2.03 -17.61
N ALA A 183 4.63 1.88 -16.29
CA ALA A 183 5.85 2.15 -15.54
C ALA A 183 5.88 1.37 -14.23
N TYR A 184 7.09 1.12 -13.73
CA TYR A 184 7.33 0.56 -12.40
C TYR A 184 8.17 1.51 -11.56
N VAL A 185 7.82 1.58 -10.27
CA VAL A 185 8.68 2.13 -9.23
C VAL A 185 8.95 1.01 -8.24
N LEU A 186 10.22 0.70 -8.03
CA LEU A 186 10.70 -0.41 -7.21
C LEU A 186 11.41 0.10 -5.96
N GLY A 187 11.74 -0.83 -5.07
CA GLY A 187 12.52 -0.50 -3.89
C GLY A 187 11.70 -0.34 -2.61
N GLY A 188 12.36 0.07 -1.54
CA GLY A 188 11.70 0.46 -0.30
C GLY A 188 10.80 1.67 -0.49
N HIS A 189 9.69 1.72 0.25
CA HIS A 189 8.71 2.80 0.15
C HIS A 189 9.21 4.07 0.87
N GLY A 190 10.00 4.87 0.16
CA GLY A 190 10.59 6.12 0.68
C GLY A 190 11.45 6.83 -0.36
N ASP A 191 12.29 7.77 0.09
CA ASP A 191 13.11 8.63 -0.78
C ASP A 191 14.08 7.85 -1.70
N GLN A 192 14.35 6.57 -1.39
CA GLN A 192 15.23 5.69 -2.15
C GLN A 192 14.47 4.76 -3.12
N MET A 193 13.19 5.01 -3.36
CA MET A 193 12.47 4.28 -4.41
C MET A 193 13.08 4.54 -5.79
N VAL A 194 12.96 3.56 -6.69
CA VAL A 194 13.61 3.57 -8.00
C VAL A 194 12.56 3.55 -9.12
N PRO A 195 12.22 4.69 -9.72
CA PRO A 195 11.50 4.70 -11.00
C PRO A 195 12.33 3.99 -12.07
N VAL A 196 11.74 2.99 -12.73
CA VAL A 196 12.45 2.18 -13.73
C VAL A 196 12.22 2.77 -15.11
N ARG A 197 13.09 3.71 -15.51
CA ARG A 197 13.02 4.42 -16.78
C ARG A 197 13.13 3.46 -17.97
N SER A 198 14.04 2.47 -17.89
CA SER A 198 14.31 1.51 -18.96
C SER A 198 13.08 0.68 -19.35
N LEU A 199 12.14 0.48 -18.42
CA LEU A 199 10.91 -0.28 -18.66
C LEU A 199 9.67 0.63 -18.78
N THR A 200 9.86 1.93 -18.72
CA THR A 200 8.75 2.88 -18.85
C THR A 200 8.39 3.08 -20.31
N THR A 201 7.12 2.88 -20.65
CA THR A 201 6.60 3.06 -22.01
C THR A 201 5.39 3.97 -22.03
N VAL A 202 5.19 4.63 -23.17
CA VAL A 202 3.99 5.42 -23.49
C VAL A 202 3.47 4.91 -24.83
N GLY A 203 2.26 4.36 -24.84
CA GLY A 203 1.70 3.69 -26.02
C GLY A 203 2.57 2.52 -26.51
N GLY A 204 3.24 1.80 -25.60
CA GLY A 204 4.19 0.73 -25.92
C GLY A 204 5.55 1.20 -26.44
N ILE A 205 5.77 2.52 -26.60
CA ILE A 205 7.05 3.08 -27.05
C ILE A 205 7.87 3.45 -25.80
N PRO A 206 9.16 3.04 -25.70
CA PRO A 206 10.02 3.41 -24.58
C PRO A 206 10.04 4.92 -24.35
N VAL A 207 9.95 5.37 -23.08
CA VAL A 207 9.92 6.79 -22.73
C VAL A 207 11.14 7.57 -23.27
N GLN A 208 12.29 6.92 -23.41
CA GLN A 208 13.49 7.50 -24.00
C GLN A 208 13.28 7.94 -25.45
N LYS A 209 12.44 7.23 -26.22
CA LYS A 209 12.11 7.63 -27.60
C LYS A 209 11.27 8.90 -27.67
N TRP A 210 10.43 9.14 -26.66
CA TRP A 210 9.68 10.40 -26.54
C TRP A 210 10.61 11.59 -26.25
N VAL A 211 11.73 11.35 -25.53
CA VAL A 211 12.79 12.35 -25.36
C VAL A 211 13.49 12.63 -26.70
N GLU A 212 13.86 11.60 -27.45
CA GLU A 212 14.49 11.76 -28.79
C GLU A 212 13.56 12.48 -29.80
N LEU A 213 12.25 12.28 -29.67
CA LEU A 213 11.24 12.97 -30.50
C LEU A 213 10.97 14.41 -30.05
N GLY A 214 11.62 14.89 -28.99
CA GLY A 214 11.45 16.25 -28.46
C GLY A 214 10.07 16.51 -27.80
N LYS A 215 9.34 15.45 -27.45
CA LYS A 215 8.05 15.54 -26.74
C LYS A 215 8.22 15.63 -25.23
N LEU A 216 9.39 15.27 -24.73
CA LEU A 216 9.81 15.34 -23.35
C LEU A 216 11.33 15.64 -23.36
N THR A 217 11.83 16.45 -22.42
CA THR A 217 13.28 16.61 -22.29
C THR A 217 13.86 15.63 -21.26
N GLY A 218 15.16 15.35 -21.35
CA GLY A 218 15.85 14.54 -20.34
C GLY A 218 15.77 15.16 -18.94
N GLU A 219 15.83 16.49 -18.84
CA GLU A 219 15.71 17.24 -17.58
C GLU A 219 14.29 17.13 -17.00
N GLN A 220 13.25 17.22 -17.85
CA GLN A 220 11.87 17.01 -17.41
C GLN A 220 11.66 15.59 -16.89
N LEU A 221 12.18 14.58 -17.58
CA LEU A 221 12.07 13.19 -17.15
C LEU A 221 12.79 12.96 -15.81
N GLN A 222 13.99 13.53 -15.63
CA GLN A 222 14.71 13.47 -14.36
C GLN A 222 13.92 14.13 -13.23
N LYS A 223 13.36 15.33 -13.50
CA LYS A 223 12.51 16.02 -12.52
C LYS A 223 11.28 15.19 -12.14
N ILE A 224 10.64 14.53 -13.10
CA ILE A 224 9.49 13.64 -12.84
C ILE A 224 9.89 12.49 -11.91
N GLU A 225 11.06 11.89 -12.11
CA GLU A 225 11.56 10.84 -11.22
C GLU A 225 11.82 11.37 -9.80
N ASP A 226 12.42 12.56 -9.68
CA ASP A 226 12.69 13.18 -8.39
C ASP A 226 11.39 13.59 -7.68
N ASP A 227 10.43 14.17 -8.39
CA ASP A 227 9.10 14.49 -7.86
C ASP A 227 8.34 13.22 -7.45
N THR A 228 8.55 12.10 -8.15
CA THR A 228 7.97 10.80 -7.78
C THR A 228 8.52 10.33 -6.43
N ARG A 229 9.84 10.39 -6.22
CA ARG A 229 10.49 10.03 -4.95
C ARG A 229 10.01 10.90 -3.78
N GLN A 230 9.84 12.19 -4.03
CA GLN A 230 9.46 13.19 -3.03
C GLN A 230 7.94 13.36 -2.88
N GLY A 231 7.14 12.68 -3.68
CA GLY A 231 5.72 12.95 -3.82
C GLY A 231 4.90 12.84 -2.53
N GLY A 232 5.28 11.95 -1.60
CA GLY A 232 4.66 11.88 -0.27
C GLY A 232 4.90 13.16 0.54
N GLY A 233 6.14 13.66 0.54
CA GLY A 233 6.52 14.90 1.23
C GLY A 233 5.88 16.14 0.62
N ILE A 234 5.85 16.23 -0.72
CA ILE A 234 5.21 17.32 -1.46
C ILE A 234 3.73 17.41 -1.09
N LEU A 235 3.00 16.30 -1.15
CA LEU A 235 1.58 16.27 -0.80
C LEU A 235 1.34 16.63 0.67
N THR A 236 2.15 16.11 1.58
CA THR A 236 2.04 16.46 3.01
C THR A 236 2.28 17.95 3.24
N GLY A 237 3.23 18.55 2.54
CA GLY A 237 3.47 20.01 2.62
C GLY A 237 2.30 20.85 2.12
N LEU A 238 1.59 20.38 1.09
CA LEU A 238 0.47 21.11 0.50
C LEU A 238 -0.84 20.97 1.29
N ILE A 239 -1.15 19.77 1.78
CA ILE A 239 -2.44 19.48 2.45
C ILE A 239 -2.33 19.38 3.97
N GLY A 240 -1.13 19.53 4.54
CA GLY A 240 -0.90 19.48 6.00
C GLY A 240 -1.02 18.10 6.64
N THR A 241 -1.26 17.06 5.84
CA THR A 241 -1.34 15.66 6.29
C THR A 241 -0.95 14.72 5.15
N SER A 242 -0.81 13.41 5.43
CA SER A 242 -0.53 12.40 4.42
C SER A 242 -1.66 12.28 3.40
N ALA A 243 -1.32 11.98 2.15
CA ALA A 243 -2.30 11.66 1.11
C ALA A 243 -3.17 10.46 1.51
N TRP A 244 -4.41 10.42 1.05
CA TRP A 244 -5.33 9.30 1.37
C TRP A 244 -6.11 8.76 0.17
N TYR A 245 -6.44 9.59 -0.84
CA TYR A 245 -7.19 9.12 -2.01
C TYR A 245 -6.40 8.11 -2.82
N ALA A 246 -5.22 8.49 -3.33
CA ALA A 246 -4.40 7.62 -4.16
C ALA A 246 -3.94 6.34 -3.43
N PRO A 247 -3.43 6.37 -2.18
CA PRO A 247 -3.09 5.14 -1.48
C PRO A 247 -4.32 4.27 -1.19
N GLY A 248 -5.50 4.86 -0.92
CA GLY A 248 -6.73 4.11 -0.72
C GLY A 248 -7.17 3.37 -1.99
N VAL A 249 -7.15 4.04 -3.14
CA VAL A 249 -7.51 3.42 -4.43
C VAL A 249 -6.48 2.37 -4.86
N ALA A 250 -5.19 2.65 -4.71
CA ALA A 250 -4.12 1.68 -5.00
C ALA A 250 -4.24 0.41 -4.13
N THR A 251 -4.64 0.56 -2.86
CA THR A 251 -4.93 -0.58 -1.98
C THR A 251 -6.15 -1.35 -2.46
N ALA A 252 -7.22 -0.66 -2.88
CA ALA A 252 -8.42 -1.31 -3.41
C ALA A 252 -8.12 -2.12 -4.69
N GLU A 253 -7.21 -1.66 -5.55
CA GLU A 253 -6.73 -2.44 -6.71
C GLU A 253 -6.04 -3.75 -6.28
N MET A 254 -5.22 -3.72 -5.22
CA MET A 254 -4.61 -4.93 -4.68
C MET A 254 -5.67 -5.87 -4.08
N VAL A 255 -6.65 -5.34 -3.34
CA VAL A 255 -7.79 -6.10 -2.80
C VAL A 255 -8.54 -6.80 -3.92
N GLU A 256 -8.87 -6.08 -5.00
CA GLU A 256 -9.54 -6.64 -6.18
C GLU A 256 -8.71 -7.76 -6.83
N ALA A 257 -7.41 -7.55 -7.01
CA ALA A 257 -6.51 -8.53 -7.61
C ALA A 257 -6.53 -9.86 -6.85
N VAL A 258 -6.56 -9.80 -5.52
CA VAL A 258 -6.63 -10.98 -4.65
C VAL A 258 -8.02 -11.59 -4.65
N LEU A 259 -9.06 -10.83 -4.36
CA LEU A 259 -10.43 -11.34 -4.20
C LEU A 259 -11.01 -11.98 -5.46
N LEU A 260 -10.71 -11.40 -6.61
CA LEU A 260 -11.22 -11.84 -7.90
C LEU A 260 -10.21 -12.71 -8.69
N ASP A 261 -9.11 -13.10 -8.06
CA ASP A 261 -8.05 -13.91 -8.68
C ASP A 261 -7.58 -13.34 -10.04
N ARG A 262 -7.39 -12.01 -10.11
CA ARG A 262 -7.14 -11.28 -11.37
C ARG A 262 -5.80 -11.61 -12.01
N LYS A 263 -4.88 -12.27 -11.31
CA LYS A 263 -3.52 -12.56 -11.79
C LYS A 263 -2.80 -11.30 -12.28
N ARG A 264 -2.90 -10.23 -11.48
CA ARG A 264 -2.27 -8.94 -11.80
C ARG A 264 -0.80 -8.95 -11.39
N ILE A 265 0.04 -8.41 -12.25
CA ILE A 265 1.43 -8.09 -11.90
C ILE A 265 1.45 -6.64 -11.42
N LEU A 266 1.63 -6.46 -10.12
CA LEU A 266 1.66 -5.15 -9.47
C LEU A 266 2.98 -4.97 -8.73
N ALA A 267 3.49 -3.75 -8.64
CA ALA A 267 4.65 -3.46 -7.80
C ALA A 267 4.21 -3.43 -6.33
N CYS A 268 4.48 -4.51 -5.60
CA CYS A 268 4.10 -4.68 -4.20
C CYS A 268 5.33 -4.93 -3.34
N THR A 269 5.25 -4.57 -2.05
CA THR A 269 6.28 -4.91 -1.07
C THR A 269 6.03 -6.32 -0.56
N VAL A 270 6.97 -7.22 -0.82
CA VAL A 270 6.91 -8.64 -0.46
C VAL A 270 8.22 -9.11 0.15
N LEU A 271 8.18 -10.19 0.94
CA LEU A 271 9.39 -10.77 1.53
C LEU A 271 10.21 -11.47 0.45
N LEU A 272 11.43 -10.99 0.21
CA LEU A 272 12.36 -11.55 -0.76
C LEU A 272 13.25 -12.63 -0.12
N ASN A 273 13.57 -13.64 -0.91
CA ASN A 273 14.43 -14.76 -0.50
C ASN A 273 15.52 -15.06 -1.54
N GLY A 274 16.16 -14.01 -2.07
CA GLY A 274 17.24 -14.10 -3.04
C GLY A 274 17.03 -13.28 -4.30
N GLU A 275 15.79 -12.96 -4.63
CA GLU A 275 15.47 -12.09 -5.75
C GLU A 275 16.13 -10.72 -5.53
N TYR A 276 16.61 -10.10 -6.58
CA TYR A 276 17.38 -8.84 -6.54
C TYR A 276 18.65 -8.90 -5.68
N GLY A 277 19.12 -10.11 -5.29
CA GLY A 277 20.18 -10.29 -4.31
C GLY A 277 19.81 -9.91 -2.88
N VAL A 278 18.51 -9.78 -2.59
CA VAL A 278 17.96 -9.38 -1.30
C VAL A 278 17.40 -10.60 -0.57
N HIS A 279 17.79 -10.78 0.71
CA HIS A 279 17.34 -11.89 1.54
C HIS A 279 16.68 -11.39 2.82
N GLY A 280 15.51 -11.92 3.12
CA GLY A 280 14.85 -11.68 4.40
C GLY A 280 14.38 -10.24 4.62
N LEU A 281 14.19 -9.46 3.55
CA LEU A 281 13.63 -8.11 3.61
C LEU A 281 12.32 -8.04 2.82
N TYR A 282 11.38 -7.27 3.35
CA TYR A 282 10.25 -6.78 2.57
C TYR A 282 10.72 -5.67 1.64
N PHE A 283 10.44 -5.83 0.35
CA PHE A 283 10.96 -4.93 -0.68
C PHE A 283 9.99 -4.82 -1.86
N GLY A 284 9.85 -3.63 -2.42
CA GLY A 284 8.92 -3.33 -3.51
C GLY A 284 9.40 -3.85 -4.86
N VAL A 285 8.71 -4.84 -5.43
CA VAL A 285 9.06 -5.51 -6.69
C VAL A 285 7.81 -5.91 -7.48
N PRO A 286 7.90 -6.17 -8.79
CA PRO A 286 6.80 -6.70 -9.56
C PRO A 286 6.41 -8.10 -9.05
N THR A 287 5.15 -8.22 -8.65
CA THR A 287 4.61 -9.39 -7.97
C THR A 287 3.31 -9.82 -8.63
N LEU A 288 3.18 -11.10 -8.95
CA LEU A 288 1.92 -11.69 -9.40
C LEU A 288 1.01 -11.91 -8.18
N LEU A 289 -0.11 -11.23 -8.17
CA LEU A 289 -1.15 -11.37 -7.15
C LEU A 289 -2.32 -12.20 -7.67
N GLY A 290 -2.73 -13.17 -6.86
CA GLY A 290 -3.92 -13.98 -7.07
C GLY A 290 -4.62 -14.31 -5.75
N ALA A 291 -5.57 -15.25 -5.77
CA ALA A 291 -6.41 -15.57 -4.62
C ALA A 291 -5.63 -16.02 -3.37
N GLY A 292 -4.44 -16.60 -3.54
CA GLY A 292 -3.56 -17.02 -2.44
C GLY A 292 -2.65 -15.91 -1.90
N GLY A 293 -2.73 -14.70 -2.44
CA GLY A 293 -1.80 -13.61 -2.19
C GLY A 293 -0.69 -13.56 -3.24
N VAL A 294 0.58 -13.64 -2.83
CA VAL A 294 1.75 -13.67 -3.71
C VAL A 294 1.88 -15.03 -4.37
N GLU A 295 1.82 -15.08 -5.69
CA GLU A 295 2.01 -16.31 -6.47
C GLU A 295 3.39 -16.39 -7.15
N ALA A 296 3.94 -15.24 -7.54
CA ALA A 296 5.30 -15.16 -8.10
C ALA A 296 5.90 -13.77 -7.86
N VAL A 297 7.21 -13.72 -7.78
CA VAL A 297 8.02 -12.48 -7.79
C VAL A 297 8.85 -12.47 -9.06
N TYR A 298 8.87 -11.34 -9.76
CA TYR A 298 9.63 -11.17 -10.99
C TYR A 298 10.90 -10.35 -10.73
N ASP A 299 12.06 -11.02 -10.83
CA ASP A 299 13.36 -10.35 -10.68
C ASP A 299 13.75 -9.66 -11.99
N LEU A 300 13.50 -8.36 -12.08
CA LEU A 300 13.82 -7.57 -13.26
C LEU A 300 15.33 -7.43 -13.53
N MET A 301 16.18 -7.66 -12.52
CA MET A 301 17.63 -7.68 -12.74
C MET A 301 18.06 -8.86 -13.62
N GLN A 302 17.24 -9.91 -13.68
CA GLN A 302 17.47 -11.08 -14.54
C GLN A 302 16.62 -11.06 -15.81
N LEU A 303 15.43 -10.44 -15.76
CA LEU A 303 14.43 -10.52 -16.81
C LEU A 303 14.41 -9.33 -17.75
N ALA A 304 15.04 -8.21 -17.37
CA ALA A 304 14.92 -6.96 -18.09
C ALA A 304 16.28 -6.24 -18.24
N PRO A 305 16.45 -5.43 -19.31
CA PRO A 305 17.68 -4.68 -19.54
C PRO A 305 17.72 -3.41 -18.65
N LEU A 306 17.83 -3.59 -17.33
CA LEU A 306 18.03 -2.49 -16.42
C LEU A 306 19.38 -1.81 -16.65
N THR A 307 19.42 -0.50 -16.49
CA THR A 307 20.67 0.27 -16.53
C THR A 307 21.51 0.07 -15.26
N ASP A 308 22.82 0.29 -15.34
CA ASP A 308 23.70 0.25 -14.16
C ASP A 308 23.25 1.24 -13.05
N VAL A 309 22.67 2.38 -13.44
CA VAL A 309 22.12 3.35 -12.50
C VAL A 309 20.92 2.81 -11.76
N GLU A 310 19.99 2.14 -12.45
CA GLU A 310 18.82 1.51 -11.84
C GLU A 310 19.22 0.37 -10.91
N ILE A 311 20.17 -0.48 -11.34
CA ILE A 311 20.71 -1.57 -10.52
C ILE A 311 21.38 -1.01 -9.25
N ALA A 312 22.19 0.04 -9.38
CA ALA A 312 22.81 0.70 -8.24
C ALA A 312 21.77 1.32 -7.29
N GLY A 313 20.72 1.93 -7.85
CA GLY A 313 19.60 2.49 -7.10
C GLY A 313 18.84 1.42 -6.31
N ILE A 314 18.55 0.26 -6.92
CA ILE A 314 17.89 -0.87 -6.25
C ILE A 314 18.72 -1.37 -5.07
N LYS A 315 20.03 -1.53 -5.25
CA LYS A 315 20.94 -1.96 -4.18
C LYS A 315 21.01 -0.95 -3.03
N ALA A 316 21.09 0.35 -3.36
CA ALA A 316 21.08 1.43 -2.36
C ALA A 316 19.75 1.45 -1.58
N SER A 317 18.63 1.25 -2.28
CA SER A 317 17.31 1.16 -1.67
C SER A 317 17.22 -0.04 -0.70
N ALA A 318 17.73 -1.21 -1.07
CA ALA A 318 17.76 -2.39 -0.20
C ALA A 318 18.61 -2.14 1.06
N THR A 319 19.77 -1.47 0.93
CA THR A 319 20.58 -1.06 2.09
C THR A 319 19.78 -0.16 3.05
N LYS A 320 19.00 0.77 2.51
CA LYS A 320 18.18 1.68 3.34
C LYS A 320 17.06 0.97 4.08
N VAL A 321 16.41 -0.01 3.44
CA VAL A 321 15.43 -0.87 4.10
C VAL A 321 16.10 -1.67 5.23
N GLN A 322 17.29 -2.24 4.98
CA GLN A 322 18.05 -2.97 6.00
C GLN A 322 18.37 -2.09 7.22
N GLU A 323 18.81 -0.85 7.03
CA GLU A 323 19.05 0.09 8.13
C GLU A 323 17.79 0.32 8.98
N THR A 324 16.62 0.42 8.35
CA THR A 324 15.35 0.57 9.06
C THR A 324 15.01 -0.70 9.85
N MET A 325 15.30 -1.86 9.29
CA MET A 325 15.12 -3.15 9.99
C MET A 325 16.07 -3.31 11.17
N ASP A 326 17.31 -2.86 11.04
CA ASP A 326 18.28 -2.90 12.13
C ASP A 326 17.87 -1.96 13.28
N SER A 327 17.31 -0.78 12.94
CA SER A 327 16.70 0.13 13.93
C SER A 327 15.53 -0.53 14.65
N LEU A 328 14.64 -1.23 13.93
CA LEU A 328 13.50 -1.95 14.51
C LEU A 328 13.96 -3.06 15.47
N LYS A 329 14.99 -3.82 15.11
CA LYS A 329 15.60 -4.84 15.96
C LYS A 329 16.23 -4.22 17.22
N ALA A 330 16.96 -3.11 17.06
CA ALA A 330 17.59 -2.39 18.19
C ALA A 330 16.55 -1.88 19.19
N LEU A 331 15.33 -1.54 18.72
CA LEU A 331 14.20 -1.16 19.55
C LEU A 331 13.49 -2.36 20.22
N GLY A 332 13.92 -3.59 19.95
CA GLY A 332 13.31 -4.82 20.50
C GLY A 332 11.90 -5.09 19.94
N LYS A 333 11.60 -4.62 18.74
CA LYS A 333 10.28 -4.75 18.10
C LYS A 333 10.21 -5.88 17.05
N LEU A 334 11.29 -6.62 16.90
CA LEU A 334 11.39 -7.86 16.10
C LEU A 334 12.04 -8.99 16.87
#